data_c0ca833b5f416501da78b3cf1367c298
#
_entry.id   c0ca833b5f416501da78b3cf1367c298
#
_cell.length_a   1.000
_cell.length_b   1.000
_cell.length_c   1.000
_cell.angle_alpha   90.00
_cell.angle_beta   90.00
_cell.angle_gamma   90.00
#
_symmetry.space_group_name_H-M   'P 1'
#
loop_
_entity.id
_entity.type
_entity.pdbx_description
1 polymer ?
#
loop_
_entity_poly.entity_id
_entity_poly.type
_entity_poly.pdbx_seq_one_letter_code
_entity_poly.pdbx_strand_id
1 'polypeptide(L)'
;MKKLAIIIPAYKPRFLQETLDSIAKQNSHEFTVYIGDDASPYPLKTIVDHYKNKFDIIYHRFEQNMGKKDLPGHWERCILLSEEELICLFSDDDLMPFD
;
A
#
# COMPACT_ATOMS: atom_id res chain seq x y z
N MET A 1 10.01 -2.57 17.46
CA MET A 1 9.55 -3.49 16.41
C MET A 1 8.11 -3.17 16.02
N LYS A 2 7.85 -3.00 14.74
CA LYS A 2 6.51 -2.69 14.27
C LYS A 2 5.66 -3.96 14.16
N LYS A 3 4.43 -3.89 14.64
CA LYS A 3 3.54 -5.04 14.63
C LYS A 3 2.43 -4.95 13.59
N LEU A 4 2.20 -3.76 13.04
CA LEU A 4 1.12 -3.52 12.10
C LEU A 4 1.66 -3.36 10.69
N ALA A 5 1.09 -4.12 9.75
CA ALA A 5 1.34 -3.94 8.33
C ALA A 5 0.10 -3.30 7.71
N ILE A 6 0.30 -2.23 6.96
CA ILE A 6 -0.75 -1.63 6.15
C ILE A 6 -0.51 -2.09 4.71
N ILE A 7 -1.46 -2.83 4.16
CA ILE A 7 -1.33 -3.44 2.84
C ILE A 7 -2.15 -2.63 1.85
N ILE A 8 -1.50 -2.13 0.81
CA ILE A 8 -2.16 -1.32 -0.20
C ILE A 8 -1.99 -1.98 -1.58
N PRO A 9 -3.00 -2.71 -2.05
CA PRO A 9 -3.01 -3.15 -3.44
C PRO A 9 -3.24 -1.92 -4.31
N ALA A 10 -2.28 -1.56 -5.14
CA ALA A 10 -2.29 -0.29 -5.85
C ALA A 10 -2.36 -0.47 -7.35
N TYR A 11 -3.09 0.44 -8.01
CA TYR A 11 -3.19 0.46 -9.45
C TYR A 11 -3.33 1.90 -9.98
N LYS A 12 -4.15 2.73 -9.32
CA LYS A 12 -4.42 4.10 -9.76
C LYS A 12 -3.61 5.11 -8.96
N PRO A 13 -2.88 6.02 -9.63
CA PRO A 13 -1.98 6.94 -8.92
C PRO A 13 -2.69 7.92 -8.00
N ARG A 14 -3.87 8.41 -8.41
CA ARG A 14 -4.58 9.40 -7.62
C ARG A 14 -4.98 8.86 -6.25
N PHE A 15 -5.58 7.69 -6.23
CA PHE A 15 -6.02 7.08 -4.97
C PHE A 15 -4.84 6.67 -4.11
N LEU A 16 -3.76 6.19 -4.74
CA LEU A 16 -2.56 5.86 -4.00
C LEU A 16 -2.00 7.09 -3.29
N GLN A 17 -1.92 8.22 -4.00
CA GLN A 17 -1.42 9.44 -3.41
C GLN A 17 -2.29 9.91 -2.25
N GLU A 18 -3.61 9.89 -2.42
CA GLU A 18 -4.54 10.29 -1.36
C GLU A 18 -4.43 9.38 -0.15
N THR A 19 -4.29 8.08 -0.37
CA THR A 19 -4.14 7.11 0.71
C THR A 19 -2.83 7.35 1.47
N LEU A 20 -1.73 7.56 0.75
CA LEU A 20 -0.44 7.81 1.40
C LEU A 20 -0.43 9.12 2.15
N ASP A 21 -1.10 10.16 1.63
CA ASP A 21 -1.25 11.42 2.35
C ASP A 21 -2.03 11.20 3.66
N SER A 22 -3.08 10.41 3.62
CA SER A 22 -3.88 10.09 4.79
C SER A 22 -3.03 9.37 5.85
N ILE A 23 -2.22 8.41 5.44
CA ILE A 23 -1.33 7.68 6.35
C ILE A 23 -0.28 8.62 6.95
N ALA A 24 0.28 9.51 6.13
CA ALA A 24 1.32 10.43 6.59
C ALA A 24 0.83 11.40 7.67
N LYS A 25 -0.48 11.66 7.72
CA LYS A 25 -1.08 12.56 8.70
C LYS A 25 -1.36 11.91 10.04
N GLN A 26 -1.15 10.60 10.18
CA GLN A 26 -1.35 9.93 11.46
C GLN A 26 -0.33 10.40 12.49
N ASN A 27 -0.74 10.43 13.76
CA ASN A 27 0.12 10.89 14.85
C ASN A 27 1.27 9.93 15.13
N SER A 28 1.09 8.65 14.87
CA SER A 28 2.11 7.63 15.07
C SER A 28 2.33 6.87 13.78
N HIS A 29 3.58 6.51 13.50
CA HIS A 29 3.94 5.74 12.32
C HIS A 29 4.56 4.40 12.71
N GLU A 30 4.01 3.75 13.73
CA GLU A 30 4.48 2.44 14.18
C GLU A 30 3.89 1.31 13.33
N PHE A 31 4.08 1.42 12.03
CA PHE A 31 3.61 0.44 11.07
C PHE A 31 4.56 0.42 9.87
N THR A 32 4.46 -0.64 9.07
CA THR A 32 5.14 -0.73 7.80
C THR A 32 4.07 -0.77 6.71
N VAL A 33 4.22 0.07 5.69
CA VAL A 33 3.29 0.11 4.56
C VAL A 33 3.85 -0.75 3.44
N TYR A 34 3.04 -1.69 2.96
CA TYR A 34 3.41 -2.55 1.85
C TYR A 34 2.53 -2.19 0.66
N ILE A 35 3.16 -1.78 -0.43
CA ILE A 35 2.43 -1.40 -1.64
C ILE A 35 2.66 -2.47 -2.70
N GLY A 36 1.59 -3.14 -3.10
CA GLY A 36 1.62 -4.13 -4.17
C GLY A 36 1.09 -3.51 -5.45
N ASP A 37 2.00 -3.13 -6.35
CA ASP A 37 1.65 -2.51 -7.63
C ASP A 37 1.19 -3.61 -8.59
N ASP A 38 -0.07 -3.54 -9.01
CA ASP A 38 -0.75 -4.55 -9.84
C ASP A 38 -0.42 -4.37 -11.33
N ALA A 39 0.87 -4.24 -11.64
CA ALA A 39 1.35 -3.99 -13.00
C ALA A 39 0.67 -2.77 -13.61
N SER A 40 0.59 -1.69 -12.83
CA SER A 40 -0.04 -0.45 -13.27
C SER A 40 0.72 0.17 -14.43
N PRO A 41 0.03 0.74 -15.43
CA PRO A 41 0.69 1.48 -16.49
C PRO A 41 1.22 2.83 -16.03
N TYR A 42 0.93 3.23 -14.80
CA TYR A 42 1.34 4.52 -14.24
C TYR A 42 2.60 4.37 -13.39
N PRO A 43 3.40 5.45 -13.23
CA PRO A 43 4.64 5.39 -12.46
C PRO A 43 4.39 5.49 -10.96
N LEU A 44 3.78 4.46 -10.37
CA LEU A 44 3.42 4.47 -8.95
C LEU A 44 4.65 4.59 -8.05
N LYS A 45 5.78 4.04 -8.47
CA LYS A 45 7.01 4.11 -7.68
C LYS A 45 7.43 5.55 -7.43
N THR A 46 7.24 6.43 -8.40
CA THR A 46 7.56 7.85 -8.25
C THR A 46 6.74 8.47 -7.12
N ILE A 47 5.46 8.11 -7.03
CA ILE A 47 4.61 8.59 -5.95
C ILE A 47 5.11 8.06 -4.62
N VAL A 48 5.41 6.77 -4.54
CA VAL A 48 5.88 6.12 -3.31
C VAL A 48 7.16 6.77 -2.81
N ASP A 49 8.07 7.12 -3.72
CA ASP A 49 9.36 7.70 -3.35
C ASP A 49 9.21 9.02 -2.60
N HIS A 50 8.11 9.76 -2.81
CA HIS A 50 7.85 11.00 -2.08
C HIS A 50 7.54 10.78 -0.60
N TYR A 51 7.19 9.57 -0.20
CA TYR A 51 6.77 9.27 1.18
C TYR A 51 7.79 8.46 1.96
N LYS A 52 8.89 8.06 1.34
CA LYS A 52 9.88 7.18 2.00
C LYS A 52 10.53 7.79 3.24
N ASN A 53 10.56 9.12 3.31
CA ASN A 53 11.11 9.82 4.46
C ASN A 53 10.08 10.07 5.56
N LYS A 54 8.81 9.74 5.32
CA LYS A 54 7.72 10.05 6.26
C LYS A 54 7.35 8.85 7.11
N PHE A 55 7.43 7.66 6.55
CA PHE A 55 7.17 6.40 7.27
C PHE A 55 7.79 5.26 6.47
N ASP A 56 7.83 4.07 7.07
CA ASP A 56 8.44 2.92 6.40
C ASP A 56 7.52 2.38 5.32
N ILE A 57 8.05 2.28 4.11
CA ILE A 57 7.32 1.77 2.94
C ILE A 57 8.15 0.72 2.24
N ILE A 58 7.49 -0.39 1.91
CA ILE A 58 8.05 -1.42 1.04
C ILE A 58 7.19 -1.46 -0.21
N TYR A 59 7.81 -1.22 -1.35
CA TYR A 59 7.12 -1.20 -2.63
C TYR A 59 7.51 -2.43 -3.45
N HIS A 60 6.50 -3.12 -3.98
CA HIS A 60 6.74 -4.25 -4.86
C HIS A 60 5.82 -4.15 -6.09
N ARG A 61 6.41 -4.24 -7.27
CA ARG A 61 5.66 -4.27 -8.51
C ARG A 61 5.55 -5.70 -9.00
N PHE A 62 4.32 -6.16 -9.19
CA PHE A 62 4.07 -7.49 -9.78
C PHE A 62 4.15 -7.39 -11.30
N GLU A 63 4.59 -8.45 -11.94
CA GLU A 63 4.81 -8.44 -13.38
C GLU A 63 3.51 -8.47 -14.18
N GLN A 64 2.46 -9.06 -13.63
CA GLN A 64 1.19 -9.22 -14.31
C GLN A 64 0.04 -8.65 -13.49
N ASN A 65 -0.88 -7.99 -14.18
CA ASN A 65 -2.11 -7.52 -13.54
C ASN A 65 -2.96 -8.71 -13.14
N MET A 66 -3.43 -8.71 -11.91
CA MET A 66 -4.29 -9.76 -11.39
C MET A 66 -5.64 -9.23 -10.95
N GLY A 67 -5.71 -7.94 -10.57
CA GLY A 67 -6.92 -7.37 -10.00
C GLY A 67 -8.12 -7.40 -10.92
N LYS A 68 -7.91 -7.35 -12.22
CA LYS A 68 -9.00 -7.40 -13.19
C LYS A 68 -9.63 -8.77 -13.29
N LYS A 69 -8.87 -9.82 -13.03
CA LYS A 69 -9.34 -11.21 -13.15
C LYS A 69 -9.66 -11.82 -11.80
N ASP A 70 -8.90 -11.46 -10.79
CA ASP A 70 -8.98 -12.08 -9.48
C ASP A 70 -8.51 -11.07 -8.42
N LEU A 71 -9.42 -10.17 -8.06
CA LEU A 71 -9.08 -9.13 -7.09
C LEU A 71 -8.73 -9.70 -5.71
N PRO A 72 -9.47 -10.69 -5.16
CA PRO A 72 -9.05 -11.31 -3.91
C PRO A 72 -7.67 -11.95 -3.98
N GLY A 73 -7.32 -12.56 -5.12
CA GLY A 73 -6.00 -13.14 -5.31
C GLY A 73 -4.90 -12.09 -5.30
N HIS A 74 -5.16 -10.93 -5.89
CA HIS A 74 -4.21 -9.83 -5.84
C HIS A 74 -4.01 -9.34 -4.41
N TRP A 75 -5.08 -9.18 -3.65
CA TRP A 75 -4.99 -8.79 -2.25
C TRP A 75 -4.17 -9.80 -1.46
N GLU A 76 -4.41 -11.09 -1.69
CA GLU A 76 -3.69 -12.15 -0.99
C GLU A 76 -2.18 -12.08 -1.27
N ARG A 77 -1.78 -11.90 -2.53
CA ARG A 77 -0.35 -11.82 -2.85
C ARG A 77 0.30 -10.56 -2.26
N CYS A 78 -0.48 -9.47 -2.09
CA CYS A 78 0.02 -8.28 -1.42
C CYS A 78 0.24 -8.55 0.08
N ILE A 79 -0.70 -9.25 0.71
CA ILE A 79 -0.59 -9.61 2.13
C ILE A 79 0.64 -10.46 2.38
N LEU A 80 0.96 -11.35 1.44
CA LEU A 80 2.12 -12.23 1.57
C LEU A 80 3.45 -11.49 1.54
N LEU A 81 3.47 -10.22 1.17
CA LEU A 81 4.68 -9.40 1.24
C LEU A 81 5.04 -9.07 2.69
N SER A 82 4.06 -9.09 3.59
CA SER A 82 4.24 -8.62 4.96
C SER A 82 4.70 -9.71 5.90
N GLU A 83 5.34 -9.29 7.00
CA GLU A 83 5.81 -10.19 8.04
C GLU A 83 5.23 -9.84 9.42
N GLU A 84 4.46 -8.76 9.51
CA GLU A 84 3.92 -8.29 10.77
C GLU A 84 2.76 -9.17 11.26
N GLU A 85 2.49 -9.11 12.57
CA GLU A 85 1.44 -9.91 13.19
C GLU A 85 0.04 -9.42 12.85
N LEU A 86 -0.11 -8.09 12.72
CA LEU A 86 -1.41 -7.47 12.46
C LEU A 86 -1.41 -6.87 11.05
N ILE A 87 -2.51 -7.05 10.34
CA ILE A 87 -2.63 -6.61 8.97
C ILE A 87 -3.87 -5.73 8.81
N CYS A 88 -3.69 -4.58 8.17
CA CYS A 88 -4.77 -3.71 7.76
C CYS A 88 -4.74 -3.59 6.24
N LEU A 89 -5.79 -4.04 5.58
CA LEU A 89 -5.88 -4.02 4.13
C LEU A 89 -6.64 -2.79 3.66
N PHE A 90 -6.01 -1.97 2.82
CA PHE A 90 -6.63 -0.82 2.18
C PHE A 90 -6.59 -1.03 0.67
N SER A 91 -7.71 -0.83 -0.01
CA SER A 91 -7.65 -0.67 -1.45
C SER A 91 -7.13 0.74 -1.75
N ASP A 92 -6.69 0.98 -2.98
CA ASP A 92 -6.09 2.26 -3.32
C ASP A 92 -7.11 3.40 -3.42
N ASP A 93 -8.40 3.11 -3.27
CA ASP A 93 -9.44 4.14 -3.22
C ASP A 93 -10.00 4.35 -1.80
N ASP A 94 -9.42 3.69 -0.80
CA ASP A 94 -9.81 3.90 0.59
C ASP A 94 -8.87 4.93 1.22
N LEU A 95 -9.41 5.68 2.17
CA LEU A 95 -8.63 6.63 2.96
C LEU A 95 -8.57 6.18 4.39
N MET A 96 -7.41 6.32 5.01
CA MET A 96 -7.24 5.97 6.41
C MET A 96 -8.01 6.98 7.27
N PRO A 97 -8.86 6.51 8.20
CA PRO A 97 -9.59 7.43 9.07
C PRO A 97 -8.64 8.13 10.02
N PHE A 98 -8.98 9.36 10.37
CA PHE A 98 -8.23 10.12 11.36
C PHE A 98 -8.70 9.76 12.74
N ASP A 99 -7.78 9.73 13.67
CA ASP A 99 -8.08 9.49 15.07
C ASP A 99 -8.57 10.75 15.76
#